data_c1149d031f94e4a855261d7a15cd0925
#
_entry.id   c1149d031f94e4a855261d7a15cd0925
#
_cell.length_a   1.000
_cell.length_b   1.000
_cell.length_c   1.000
_cell.angle_alpha   90.00
_cell.angle_beta   90.00
_cell.angle_gamma   90.00
#
_symmetry.space_group_name_H-M   'P 1'
#
loop_
_entity.id
_entity.type
_entity.pdbx_description
1 polymer ?
#
loop_
_entity_poly.entity_id
_entity_poly.type
_entity_poly.pdbx_seq_one_letter_code
_entity_poly.pdbx_strand_id
1 'polypeptide(L)'
;NAAFDFTWLPHTLREITGDDSAKFLNRQFDLLDIWAFWGQSVPMTYTAEKTASGKFLSTSAESAFRFESQDPDFIERHIAWHDVQIEKEILLRALGRRKALTTVSKPSQLRGNVWRDINKRLGVAA
;
A
#
# COMPACT_ATOMS: atom_id res chain seq x y z
N ASN A 1 -1.35 -0.98 -3.27
CA ASN A 1 -2.26 0.21 -3.28
C ASN A 1 -3.56 -0.12 -4.02
N ALA A 2 -4.45 -0.83 -3.34
CA ALA A 2 -5.70 -1.31 -3.94
C ALA A 2 -6.57 -0.18 -4.54
N ALA A 3 -6.56 1.02 -3.96
CA ALA A 3 -7.31 2.15 -4.50
C ALA A 3 -6.83 2.56 -5.90
N PHE A 4 -5.54 2.50 -6.14
CA PHE A 4 -4.94 2.77 -7.46
C PHE A 4 -5.35 1.67 -8.44
N ASP A 5 -5.18 0.41 -8.08
CA ASP A 5 -5.44 -0.74 -8.94
C ASP A 5 -6.92 -0.81 -9.34
N PHE A 6 -7.82 -0.59 -8.38
CA PHE A 6 -9.26 -0.57 -8.63
C PHE A 6 -9.73 0.64 -9.44
N THR A 7 -8.94 1.68 -9.55
CA THR A 7 -9.23 2.81 -10.44
C THR A 7 -8.78 2.51 -11.88
N TRP A 8 -7.61 1.95 -12.04
CA TRP A 8 -6.98 1.77 -13.35
C TRP A 8 -7.34 0.45 -14.04
N LEU A 9 -7.47 -0.63 -13.29
CA LEU A 9 -7.72 -1.95 -13.86
C LEU A 9 -9.01 -2.01 -14.71
N PRO A 10 -10.17 -1.49 -14.24
CA PRO A 10 -11.37 -1.45 -15.06
C PRO A 10 -11.20 -0.61 -16.33
N HIS A 11 -10.47 0.51 -16.24
CA HIS A 11 -10.19 1.35 -17.41
C HIS A 11 -9.34 0.58 -18.43
N THR A 12 -8.25 -0.02 -17.98
CA THR A 12 -7.35 -0.79 -18.84
C THR A 12 -8.06 -1.97 -19.50
N LEU A 13 -8.86 -2.70 -18.74
CA LEU A 13 -9.64 -3.83 -19.29
C LEU A 13 -10.62 -3.35 -20.36
N ARG A 14 -11.31 -2.23 -20.15
CA ARG A 14 -12.20 -1.66 -21.16
C ARG A 14 -11.46 -1.30 -22.44
N GLU A 15 -10.31 -0.66 -22.33
CA GLU A 15 -9.49 -0.26 -23.49
C GLU A 15 -9.02 -1.48 -24.30
N ILE A 16 -8.70 -2.59 -23.62
CA ILE A 16 -8.20 -3.81 -24.29
C ILE A 16 -9.34 -4.65 -24.86
N THR A 17 -10.45 -4.79 -24.14
CA THR A 17 -11.51 -5.75 -24.47
C THR A 17 -12.73 -5.09 -25.11
N GLY A 18 -12.87 -3.78 -25.02
CA GLY A 18 -14.10 -3.06 -25.38
C GLY A 18 -15.27 -3.34 -24.43
N ASP A 19 -15.06 -4.05 -23.33
CA ASP A 19 -16.09 -4.53 -22.41
C ASP A 19 -16.08 -3.76 -21.08
N ASP A 20 -17.26 -3.32 -20.68
CA ASP A 20 -17.53 -2.63 -19.42
C ASP A 20 -17.78 -3.58 -18.23
N SER A 21 -17.71 -4.90 -18.46
CA SER A 21 -18.01 -5.92 -17.44
C SER A 21 -17.08 -5.85 -16.23
N ALA A 22 -15.87 -5.29 -16.41
CA ALA A 22 -14.93 -5.05 -15.30
C ALA A 22 -15.47 -4.10 -14.21
N LYS A 23 -16.61 -3.46 -14.44
CA LYS A 23 -17.31 -2.67 -13.39
C LYS A 23 -17.71 -3.49 -12.17
N PHE A 24 -17.83 -4.81 -12.30
CA PHE A 24 -18.14 -5.68 -11.16
C PHE A 24 -17.04 -5.71 -10.11
N LEU A 25 -15.79 -5.52 -10.51
CA LEU A 25 -14.64 -5.49 -9.59
C LEU A 25 -14.78 -4.37 -8.54
N ASN A 26 -15.56 -3.34 -8.83
CA ASN A 26 -15.78 -2.20 -7.93
C ASN A 26 -16.89 -2.43 -6.89
N ARG A 27 -17.61 -3.54 -6.92
CA ARG A 27 -18.91 -3.59 -6.22
C ARG A 27 -19.01 -4.57 -5.06
N GLN A 28 -18.18 -5.60 -4.94
CA GLN A 28 -18.52 -6.72 -4.06
C GLN A 28 -17.36 -7.36 -3.27
N PHE A 29 -16.16 -6.85 -3.31
CA PHE A 29 -15.05 -7.45 -2.59
C PHE A 29 -14.65 -6.62 -1.38
N ASP A 30 -14.53 -7.28 -0.25
CA ASP A 30 -13.76 -6.76 0.87
C ASP A 30 -12.32 -6.60 0.39
N LEU A 31 -11.86 -5.37 0.36
CA LEU A 31 -10.54 -5.04 -0.14
C LEU A 31 -9.54 -5.09 1.02
N LEU A 32 -8.51 -5.88 0.84
CA LEU A 32 -7.34 -5.84 1.69
C LEU A 32 -6.33 -4.87 1.05
N ASP A 33 -6.22 -3.68 1.62
CA ASP A 33 -5.15 -2.76 1.26
C ASP A 33 -3.97 -2.98 2.21
N ILE A 34 -2.92 -3.61 1.68
CA ILE A 34 -1.72 -3.95 2.43
C ILE A 34 -1.07 -2.69 3.00
N TRP A 35 -1.08 -1.61 2.24
CA TRP A 35 -0.48 -0.34 2.66
C TRP A 35 -1.26 0.30 3.81
N ALA A 36 -2.61 0.34 3.72
CA ALA A 36 -3.44 0.85 4.81
C ALA A 36 -3.27 0.00 6.07
N PHE A 37 -3.18 -1.33 5.90
CA PHE A 37 -2.99 -2.26 7.00
C PHE A 37 -1.60 -2.13 7.64
N TRP A 38 -0.56 -2.10 6.82
CA TRP A 38 0.81 -1.89 7.27
C TRP A 38 0.94 -0.56 8.01
N GLY A 39 0.34 0.50 7.48
CA GLY A 39 0.34 1.82 8.10
C GLY A 39 -0.25 1.86 9.51
N GLN A 40 -1.21 0.98 9.82
CA GLN A 40 -1.76 0.86 11.18
C GLN A 40 -0.80 0.16 12.14
N SER A 41 0.14 -0.64 11.64
CA SER A 41 1.04 -1.49 12.43
C SER A 41 2.49 -1.03 12.42
N VAL A 42 2.87 -0.14 11.51
CA VAL A 42 4.27 0.31 11.39
C VAL A 42 4.77 0.86 12.73
N PRO A 43 5.95 0.42 13.21
CA PRO A 43 6.47 0.86 14.50
C PRO A 43 6.95 2.32 14.45
N MET A 44 7.03 2.97 15.62
CA MET A 44 7.53 4.33 15.75
C MET A 44 9.02 4.47 15.37
N THR A 45 9.73 3.36 15.27
CA THR A 45 11.13 3.30 14.82
C THR A 45 11.28 3.31 13.31
N TYR A 46 10.17 3.38 12.55
CA TYR A 46 10.23 3.44 11.09
C TYR A 46 11.07 4.62 10.62
N THR A 47 12.02 4.31 9.77
CA THR A 47 12.89 5.30 9.10
C THR A 47 12.90 5.02 7.61
N ALA A 48 12.87 6.07 6.82
CA ALA A 48 12.97 6.02 5.36
C ALA A 48 13.50 7.35 4.84
N GLU A 49 13.90 7.38 3.59
CA GLU A 49 14.18 8.62 2.88
C GLU A 49 12.92 9.49 2.86
N LYS A 50 13.13 10.79 2.75
CA LYS A 50 12.00 11.71 2.60
C LYS A 50 11.48 11.70 1.17
N THR A 51 10.19 11.95 1.03
CA THR A 51 9.57 12.20 -0.26
C THR A 51 10.25 13.37 -0.99
N ALA A 52 10.04 13.49 -2.28
CA ALA A 52 10.58 14.59 -3.10
C ALA A 52 10.27 15.98 -2.54
N SER A 53 9.16 16.14 -1.82
CA SER A 53 8.81 17.40 -1.14
C SER A 53 9.64 17.68 0.12
N GLY A 54 10.41 16.72 0.60
CA GLY A 54 11.18 16.80 1.84
C GLY A 54 10.34 16.80 3.13
N LYS A 55 9.02 16.76 3.03
CA LYS A 55 8.10 16.93 4.16
C LYS A 55 7.78 15.64 4.90
N PHE A 56 7.77 14.51 4.22
CA PHE A 56 7.28 13.25 4.77
C PHE A 56 8.30 12.13 4.55
N LEU A 57 8.27 11.13 5.40
CA LEU A 57 8.96 9.88 5.13
C LEU A 57 8.28 9.16 3.96
N SER A 58 9.08 8.56 3.10
CA SER A 58 8.57 7.69 2.04
C SER A 58 7.82 6.50 2.64
N THR A 59 6.70 6.14 2.05
CA THR A 59 5.91 4.95 2.39
C THR A 59 5.67 4.10 1.14
N SER A 60 6.58 4.19 0.15
CA SER A 60 6.56 3.30 -1.01
C SER A 60 6.77 1.84 -0.59
N ALA A 61 6.39 0.89 -1.45
CA ALA A 61 6.63 -0.52 -1.21
C ALA A 61 8.12 -0.80 -0.98
N GLU A 62 8.98 -0.18 -1.78
CA GLU A 62 10.43 -0.27 -1.62
C GLU A 62 10.91 0.21 -0.24
N SER A 63 10.48 1.41 0.18
CA SER A 63 10.87 1.97 1.49
C SER A 63 10.35 1.12 2.65
N ALA A 64 9.10 0.65 2.55
CA ALA A 64 8.52 -0.23 3.56
C ALA A 64 9.27 -1.57 3.62
N PHE A 65 9.61 -2.15 2.46
CA PHE A 65 10.32 -3.42 2.41
C PHE A 65 11.75 -3.30 2.93
N ARG A 66 12.49 -2.25 2.56
CA ARG A 66 13.83 -1.99 3.13
C ARG A 66 13.82 -2.02 4.66
N PHE A 67 12.85 -1.34 5.23
CA PHE A 67 12.68 -1.32 6.68
C PHE A 67 12.31 -2.68 7.26
N GLU A 68 11.35 -3.37 6.67
CA GLU A 68 10.84 -4.65 7.18
C GLU A 68 11.84 -5.80 7.02
N SER A 69 12.60 -5.82 5.92
CA SER A 69 13.63 -6.83 5.65
C SER A 69 14.97 -6.51 6.32
N GLN A 70 15.15 -5.27 6.80
CA GLN A 70 16.44 -4.74 7.27
C GLN A 70 17.52 -4.78 6.17
N ASP A 71 17.11 -4.61 4.93
CA ASP A 71 17.97 -4.51 3.76
C ASP A 71 17.88 -3.10 3.17
N PRO A 72 18.78 -2.19 3.55
CA PRO A 72 18.75 -0.80 3.09
C PRO A 72 19.11 -0.65 1.61
N ASP A 73 19.80 -1.64 1.04
CA ASP A 73 20.28 -1.61 -0.34
C ASP A 73 19.28 -2.23 -1.33
N PHE A 74 18.16 -2.74 -0.82
CA PHE A 74 17.12 -3.31 -1.67
C PHE A 74 16.59 -2.29 -2.68
N ILE A 75 16.44 -2.73 -3.94
CA ILE A 75 15.86 -1.94 -5.04
C ILE A 75 14.70 -2.72 -5.65
N GLU A 76 13.54 -2.07 -5.67
CA GLU A 76 12.34 -2.59 -6.31
C GLU A 76 12.52 -2.64 -7.84
N ARG A 77 12.32 -3.80 -8.43
CA ARG A 77 12.53 -4.01 -9.88
C ARG A 77 11.32 -3.64 -10.73
N HIS A 78 10.19 -3.29 -10.12
CA HIS A 78 8.91 -3.02 -10.78
C HIS A 78 8.49 -4.14 -11.75
N ILE A 79 8.65 -5.38 -11.30
CA ILE A 79 8.17 -6.58 -11.99
C ILE A 79 7.03 -7.13 -11.16
N ALA A 80 5.84 -7.22 -11.73
CA ALA A 80 4.60 -7.55 -11.03
C ALA A 80 4.70 -8.75 -10.06
N TRP A 81 5.41 -9.82 -10.45
CA TRP A 81 5.62 -10.95 -9.56
C TRP A 81 6.50 -10.61 -8.35
N HIS A 82 7.54 -9.82 -8.54
CA HIS A 82 8.40 -9.37 -7.44
C HIS A 82 7.64 -8.43 -6.52
N ASP A 83 6.83 -7.53 -7.08
CA ASP A 83 6.04 -6.58 -6.30
C ASP A 83 5.06 -7.33 -5.38
N VAL A 84 4.42 -8.39 -5.89
CA VAL A 84 3.57 -9.28 -5.08
C VAL A 84 4.35 -9.97 -3.94
N GLN A 85 5.60 -10.41 -4.17
CA GLN A 85 6.42 -11.02 -3.12
C GLN A 85 6.81 -10.00 -2.05
N ILE A 86 7.17 -8.78 -2.44
CA ILE A 86 7.47 -7.67 -1.54
C ILE A 86 6.24 -7.34 -0.68
N GLU A 87 5.10 -7.14 -1.30
CA GLU A 87 3.85 -6.83 -0.60
C GLU A 87 3.42 -7.95 0.35
N LYS A 88 3.60 -9.21 -0.06
CA LYS A 88 3.36 -10.37 0.80
C LYS A 88 4.21 -10.33 2.06
N GLU A 89 5.52 -10.05 1.93
CA GLU A 89 6.42 -9.99 3.07
C GLU A 89 6.04 -8.83 4.01
N ILE A 90 5.76 -7.65 3.46
CA ILE A 90 5.27 -6.50 4.23
C ILE A 90 4.00 -6.88 5.00
N LEU A 91 3.05 -7.57 4.35
CA LEU A 91 1.82 -8.03 4.99
C LEU A 91 2.10 -9.00 6.12
N LEU A 92 2.97 -10.01 5.92
CA LEU A 92 3.31 -10.99 6.95
C LEU A 92 3.94 -10.33 8.19
N ARG A 93 4.81 -9.35 8.00
CA ARG A 93 5.40 -8.57 9.09
C ARG A 93 4.34 -7.73 9.82
N ALA A 94 3.44 -7.09 9.07
CA ALA A 94 2.33 -6.36 9.66
C ALA A 94 1.40 -7.26 10.48
N LEU A 95 1.08 -8.45 9.97
CA LEU A 95 0.29 -9.46 10.69
C LEU A 95 0.98 -9.94 11.97
N GLY A 96 2.29 -10.12 11.94
CA GLY A 96 3.06 -10.48 13.13
C GLY A 96 2.95 -9.44 14.26
N ARG A 97 2.71 -8.17 13.90
CA ARG A 97 2.51 -7.08 14.88
C ARG A 97 1.06 -6.86 15.29
N ARG A 98 0.10 -7.40 14.57
CA ARG A 98 -1.34 -7.21 14.81
C ARG A 98 -2.08 -8.53 14.81
N LYS A 99 -3.10 -8.58 15.68
CA LYS A 99 -3.93 -9.78 15.85
C LYS A 99 -5.05 -9.91 14.81
N ALA A 100 -5.43 -8.83 14.14
CA ALA A 100 -6.53 -8.83 13.19
C ALA A 100 -6.27 -7.92 11.99
N LEU A 101 -6.70 -8.36 10.82
CA LEU A 101 -6.77 -7.56 9.61
C LEU A 101 -7.99 -6.65 9.66
N THR A 102 -7.82 -5.43 9.18
CA THR A 102 -8.95 -4.55 8.88
C THR A 102 -9.18 -4.57 7.38
N THR A 103 -10.32 -5.08 6.95
CA THR A 103 -10.74 -5.05 5.55
C THR A 103 -11.43 -3.73 5.23
N VAL A 104 -11.38 -3.33 3.98
CA VAL A 104 -12.04 -2.13 3.49
C VAL A 104 -13.05 -2.56 2.43
N SER A 105 -14.33 -2.39 2.75
CA SER A 105 -15.42 -2.84 1.87
C SER A 105 -15.78 -1.87 0.74
N LYS A 106 -15.22 -0.64 0.77
CA LYS A 106 -15.51 0.40 -0.24
C LYS A 106 -14.24 1.11 -0.68
N PRO A 107 -13.97 1.24 -1.99
CA PRO A 107 -12.81 1.96 -2.51
C PRO A 107 -12.71 3.41 -1.98
N SER A 108 -13.85 4.04 -1.69
CA SER A 108 -13.87 5.39 -1.10
C SER A 108 -13.22 5.48 0.28
N GLN A 109 -13.17 4.40 1.03
CA GLN A 109 -12.49 4.33 2.32
C GLN A 109 -10.97 4.29 2.18
N LEU A 110 -10.46 3.88 1.00
CA LEU A 110 -9.03 3.87 0.68
C LEU A 110 -8.51 5.24 0.24
N ARG A 111 -9.40 6.18 -0.06
CA ARG A 111 -9.03 7.55 -0.48
C ARG A 111 -8.48 8.41 0.65
N GLY A 112 -8.46 7.89 1.86
CA GLY A 112 -7.79 8.56 2.97
C GLY A 112 -6.29 8.73 2.66
N ASN A 113 -5.72 9.76 3.23
CA ASN A 113 -4.28 10.02 3.12
C ASN A 113 -3.51 9.10 4.08
N VAL A 114 -3.57 7.79 3.85
CA VAL A 114 -2.97 6.78 4.74
C VAL A 114 -1.50 7.12 5.04
N TRP A 115 -0.75 7.54 4.03
CA TRP A 115 0.64 7.97 4.18
C TRP A 115 0.79 9.23 5.08
N ARG A 116 -0.18 10.16 5.05
CA ARG A 116 -0.19 11.32 5.96
C ARG A 116 -0.47 10.89 7.39
N ASP A 117 -1.40 9.97 7.58
CA ASP A 117 -1.73 9.45 8.89
C ASP A 117 -0.55 8.67 9.49
N ILE A 118 0.17 7.90 8.67
CA ILE A 118 1.42 7.24 9.06
C ILE A 118 2.43 8.29 9.53
N ASN A 119 2.71 9.29 8.72
CA ASN A 119 3.69 10.32 9.05
C ASN A 119 3.29 11.13 10.29
N LYS A 120 2.02 11.50 10.41
CA LYS A 120 1.50 12.17 11.61
C LYS A 120 1.71 11.32 12.87
N ARG A 121 1.43 10.03 12.79
CA ARG A 121 1.65 9.11 13.90
C ARG A 121 3.13 8.98 14.26
N LEU A 122 4.01 9.02 13.26
CA LEU A 122 5.46 8.98 13.45
C LEU A 122 6.05 10.31 13.94
N GLY A 123 5.22 11.35 14.15
CA GLY A 123 5.69 12.65 14.59
C GLY A 123 6.40 13.47 13.51
N VAL A 124 6.29 13.06 12.25
CA VAL A 124 6.79 13.83 11.11
C VAL A 124 5.76 14.89 10.78
N ALA A 125 6.09 16.14 11.10
CA ALA A 125 5.19 17.27 10.86
C ALA A 125 4.84 17.42 9.38
N ALA A 126 3.59 17.74 9.11
CA ALA A 126 3.12 18.15 7.79
C ALA A 126 3.62 19.55 7.42
#